data_6d0c1d6afca81e1f16a720e6607d9592
#
_entry.id   6d0c1d6afca81e1f16a720e6607d9592
#
_cell.length_a   1.000
_cell.length_b   1.000
_cell.length_c   1.000
_cell.angle_alpha   90.00
_cell.angle_beta   90.00
_cell.angle_gamma   90.00
#
_symmetry.space_group_name_H-M   'P 1'
#
loop_
_entity.id
_entity.type
_entity.pdbx_description
1 polymer ?
#
loop_
_entity_poly.entity_id
_entity_poly.type
_entity_poly.pdbx_seq_one_letter_code
_entity_poly.pdbx_strand_id
1 'polypeptide(L)'
;MDVTKFLHEGTFIWTLTTNGYKFYTLNLVRRLQELKVPWTLGIVCADRQCYRYFIGEGIPAILYKAAQRESLPSMILFGSKAFQEINLVKLDLLSTFAKDTRIERCVYLDGDIYVGGDFLPDLLPRLEETPLLFQCDEYEKGDCKSPCTNMCTGIIAWKKGSDGGIFKMDKKGEWLTAPEDQRWVNNKIRELAVPCATLPRTLYPNGRLSDQPSPDFLILHYNWLVGPSKLVRMKKNKHWLLPY
;
A
#
# COMPACT_ATOMS: atom_id res chain seq x y z
N MET A 1 -1.88 -12.77 -13.36
CA MET A 1 -1.09 -13.17 -12.15
C MET A 1 -1.93 -14.16 -11.35
N ASP A 2 -1.32 -15.19 -10.79
CA ASP A 2 -2.05 -16.11 -9.92
C ASP A 2 -1.96 -15.62 -8.46
N VAL A 3 -3.09 -15.15 -7.94
CA VAL A 3 -3.23 -14.65 -6.57
C VAL A 3 -3.89 -15.67 -5.63
N THR A 4 -4.32 -16.81 -6.14
CA THR A 4 -5.18 -17.78 -5.42
C THR A 4 -4.57 -18.21 -4.08
N LYS A 5 -3.26 -18.45 -4.04
CA LYS A 5 -2.55 -18.87 -2.82
C LYS A 5 -2.43 -17.78 -1.73
N PHE A 6 -2.79 -16.56 -2.05
CA PHE A 6 -2.76 -15.40 -1.13
C PHE A 6 -4.15 -14.95 -0.69
N LEU A 7 -5.20 -15.60 -1.21
CA LEU A 7 -6.57 -15.27 -0.82
C LEU A 7 -6.88 -15.84 0.57
N HIS A 8 -7.38 -14.96 1.44
CA HIS A 8 -7.94 -15.33 2.73
C HIS A 8 -9.41 -14.95 2.74
N GLU A 9 -10.31 -15.93 2.73
CA GLU A 9 -11.77 -15.73 2.68
C GLU A 9 -12.21 -14.73 1.60
N GLY A 10 -11.67 -14.86 0.37
CA GLY A 10 -11.93 -13.95 -0.74
C GLY A 10 -11.22 -12.59 -0.65
N THR A 11 -10.44 -12.35 0.40
CA THR A 11 -9.67 -11.10 0.58
C THR A 11 -8.23 -11.27 0.10
N PHE A 12 -7.78 -10.38 -0.77
CA PHE A 12 -6.39 -10.28 -1.22
C PHE A 12 -5.69 -9.10 -0.57
N ILE A 13 -4.70 -9.39 0.30
CA ILE A 13 -3.88 -8.37 0.96
C ILE A 13 -2.51 -8.38 0.30
N TRP A 14 -2.05 -7.24 -0.21
CA TRP A 14 -0.84 -7.21 -1.00
C TRP A 14 -0.05 -5.91 -0.89
N THR A 15 1.22 -5.99 -1.29
CA THR A 15 2.15 -4.88 -1.38
C THR A 15 2.91 -4.91 -2.69
N LEU A 16 3.33 -3.73 -3.18
CA LEU A 16 4.26 -3.58 -4.29
C LEU A 16 5.66 -3.24 -3.74
N THR A 17 6.67 -3.92 -4.25
CA THR A 17 8.04 -3.67 -3.80
C THR A 17 9.05 -3.73 -4.95
N THR A 18 10.23 -3.16 -4.71
CA THR A 18 11.39 -3.15 -5.62
C THR A 18 12.61 -3.66 -4.88
N ASN A 19 13.68 -3.97 -5.60
CA ASN A 19 14.94 -4.35 -4.96
C ASN A 19 15.46 -3.31 -3.96
N GLY A 20 15.21 -2.02 -4.21
CA GLY A 20 15.59 -0.95 -3.29
C GLY A 20 14.74 -0.89 -2.00
N TYR A 21 13.49 -1.32 -2.08
CA TYR A 21 12.55 -1.30 -0.95
C TYR A 21 12.32 -2.66 -0.28
N LYS A 22 12.97 -3.71 -0.75
CA LYS A 22 12.78 -5.10 -0.27
C LYS A 22 12.91 -5.26 1.24
N PHE A 23 13.80 -4.49 1.88
CA PHE A 23 14.00 -4.59 3.34
C PHE A 23 12.86 -3.99 4.14
N TYR A 24 12.20 -2.93 3.66
CA TYR A 24 10.98 -2.43 4.28
C TYR A 24 9.87 -3.48 4.19
N THR A 25 9.70 -4.07 3.02
CA THR A 25 8.73 -5.16 2.80
C THR A 25 9.07 -6.40 3.62
N LEU A 26 10.34 -6.78 3.73
CA LEU A 26 10.77 -7.89 4.59
C LEU A 26 10.46 -7.60 6.06
N ASN A 27 10.69 -6.37 6.51
CA ASN A 27 10.34 -5.93 7.86
C ASN A 27 8.83 -6.07 8.13
N LEU A 28 7.98 -5.67 7.16
CA LEU A 28 6.54 -5.89 7.22
C LEU A 28 6.20 -7.38 7.33
N VAL A 29 6.80 -8.24 6.49
CA VAL A 29 6.58 -9.71 6.55
C VAL A 29 6.99 -10.28 7.91
N ARG A 30 8.15 -9.89 8.46
CA ARG A 30 8.59 -10.35 9.79
C ARG A 30 7.61 -9.94 10.87
N ARG A 31 7.08 -8.71 10.79
CA ARG A 31 6.06 -8.25 11.74
C ARG A 31 4.77 -9.08 11.67
N LEU A 32 4.30 -9.39 10.48
CA LEU A 32 3.12 -10.24 10.31
C LEU A 32 3.33 -11.66 10.85
N GLN A 33 4.55 -12.20 10.68
CA GLN A 33 4.93 -13.50 11.25
C GLN A 33 4.94 -13.47 12.79
N GLU A 34 5.46 -12.40 13.42
CA GLU A 34 5.38 -12.22 14.89
C GLU A 34 3.95 -12.15 15.39
N LEU A 35 3.09 -11.43 14.69
CA LEU A 35 1.67 -11.29 15.01
C LEU A 35 0.87 -12.59 14.79
N LYS A 36 1.42 -13.54 14.03
CA LYS A 36 0.75 -14.80 13.65
C LYS A 36 -0.62 -14.58 13.03
N VAL A 37 -0.73 -13.56 12.17
CA VAL A 37 -1.99 -13.28 11.45
C VAL A 37 -2.40 -14.50 10.61
N PRO A 38 -3.72 -14.78 10.46
CA PRO A 38 -4.19 -15.99 9.75
C PRO A 38 -4.12 -15.87 8.23
N TRP A 39 -3.75 -14.70 7.70
CA TRP A 39 -3.68 -14.41 6.27
C TRP A 39 -2.25 -14.23 5.76
N THR A 40 -2.04 -14.29 4.48
CA THR A 40 -0.73 -14.20 3.83
C THR A 40 -0.65 -12.94 2.97
N LEU A 41 0.41 -12.16 3.14
CA LEU A 41 0.69 -10.98 2.31
C LEU A 41 1.13 -11.41 0.90
N GLY A 42 0.43 -10.93 -0.11
CA GLY A 42 0.85 -11.03 -1.51
C GLY A 42 1.95 -10.02 -1.82
N ILE A 43 3.18 -10.46 -2.06
CA ILE A 43 4.30 -9.58 -2.39
C ILE A 43 4.42 -9.51 -3.91
N VAL A 44 4.14 -8.35 -4.51
CA VAL A 44 4.33 -8.12 -5.95
C VAL A 44 5.65 -7.39 -6.16
N CYS A 45 6.58 -8.04 -6.85
CA CYS A 45 7.90 -7.50 -7.14
C CYS A 45 7.91 -6.81 -8.50
N ALA A 46 8.31 -5.55 -8.55
CA ALA A 46 8.39 -4.75 -9.76
C ALA A 46 9.66 -5.03 -10.59
N ASP A 47 10.62 -5.76 -10.04
CA ASP A 47 11.85 -6.17 -10.73
C ASP A 47 12.26 -7.61 -10.37
N ARG A 48 13.10 -8.22 -11.23
CA ARG A 48 13.51 -9.63 -11.10
C ARG A 48 14.42 -9.88 -9.91
N GLN A 49 15.28 -8.92 -9.56
CA GLN A 49 16.21 -9.08 -8.42
C GLN A 49 15.44 -9.11 -7.12
N CYS A 50 14.43 -8.25 -6.96
CA CYS A 50 13.51 -8.28 -5.82
C CYS A 50 12.78 -9.63 -5.72
N TYR A 51 12.23 -10.10 -6.83
CA TYR A 51 11.54 -11.40 -6.88
C TYR A 51 12.45 -12.56 -6.44
N ARG A 52 13.67 -12.66 -7.02
CA ARG A 52 14.63 -13.71 -6.61
C ARG A 52 15.01 -13.62 -5.14
N TYR A 53 15.11 -12.41 -4.61
CA TYR A 53 15.41 -12.20 -3.19
C TYR A 53 14.34 -12.84 -2.30
N PHE A 54 13.06 -12.54 -2.50
CA PHE A 54 11.98 -13.12 -1.69
C PHE A 54 11.86 -14.63 -1.86
N ILE A 55 11.99 -15.15 -3.09
CA ILE A 55 11.99 -16.59 -3.32
C ILE A 55 13.17 -17.27 -2.62
N GLY A 56 14.37 -16.64 -2.63
CA GLY A 56 15.56 -17.14 -1.91
C GLY A 56 15.38 -17.13 -0.39
N GLU A 57 14.62 -16.20 0.17
CA GLU A 57 14.23 -16.17 1.59
C GLU A 57 13.11 -17.20 1.94
N GLY A 58 12.63 -17.97 0.97
CA GLY A 58 11.49 -18.89 1.16
C GLY A 58 10.14 -18.16 1.29
N ILE A 59 10.06 -16.87 0.93
CA ILE A 59 8.86 -16.07 1.02
C ILE A 59 8.17 -16.05 -0.34
N PRO A 60 6.91 -16.52 -0.45
CA PRO A 60 6.16 -16.50 -1.71
C PRO A 60 6.00 -15.06 -2.23
N ALA A 61 6.30 -14.87 -3.52
CA ALA A 61 6.17 -13.58 -4.19
C ALA A 61 5.59 -13.75 -5.60
N ILE A 62 5.18 -12.65 -6.20
CA ILE A 62 4.65 -12.55 -7.57
C ILE A 62 5.56 -11.61 -8.34
N LEU A 63 6.07 -12.02 -9.50
CA LEU A 63 6.76 -11.13 -10.41
C LEU A 63 5.74 -10.39 -11.27
N TYR A 64 5.81 -9.06 -11.30
CA TYR A 64 4.99 -8.25 -12.20
C TYR A 64 5.33 -8.57 -13.66
N LYS A 65 4.35 -8.98 -14.46
CA LYS A 65 4.57 -9.53 -15.80
C LYS A 65 5.29 -8.58 -16.79
N ALA A 66 5.07 -7.27 -16.63
CA ALA A 66 5.75 -6.26 -17.43
C ALA A 66 7.12 -5.84 -16.87
N ALA A 67 7.59 -6.49 -15.78
CA ALA A 67 8.92 -6.26 -15.22
C ALA A 67 10.00 -6.76 -16.19
N GLN A 68 10.37 -5.91 -17.12
CA GLN A 68 11.48 -6.17 -18.08
C GLN A 68 12.85 -5.87 -17.46
N ARG A 69 12.87 -5.14 -16.35
CA ARG A 69 14.12 -4.70 -15.71
C ARG A 69 14.64 -5.78 -14.76
N GLU A 70 15.95 -5.97 -14.81
CA GLU A 70 16.65 -6.85 -13.87
C GLU A 70 16.59 -6.29 -12.44
N SER A 71 16.85 -4.99 -12.29
CA SER A 71 16.77 -4.25 -11.02
C SER A 71 16.35 -2.81 -11.25
N LEU A 72 15.60 -2.27 -10.30
CA LEU A 72 15.36 -0.83 -10.18
C LEU A 72 16.40 -0.20 -9.24
N PRO A 73 16.62 1.14 -9.33
CA PRO A 73 17.58 1.82 -8.44
C PRO A 73 17.33 1.49 -6.98
N SER A 74 18.41 1.34 -6.19
CA SER A 74 18.35 1.06 -4.76
C SER A 74 17.68 2.17 -3.95
N MET A 75 17.71 3.39 -4.46
CA MET A 75 17.00 4.54 -3.91
C MET A 75 16.19 5.20 -5.02
N ILE A 76 14.88 5.21 -4.85
CA ILE A 76 13.94 5.91 -5.74
C ILE A 76 13.60 7.22 -5.05
N LEU A 77 14.09 8.33 -5.59
CA LEU A 77 13.81 9.66 -5.08
C LEU A 77 12.38 10.06 -5.46
N PHE A 78 11.67 10.68 -4.51
CA PHE A 78 10.35 11.26 -4.74
C PHE A 78 10.38 12.21 -5.95
N GLY A 79 9.39 12.10 -6.84
CA GLY A 79 9.29 12.89 -8.06
C GLY A 79 10.24 12.48 -9.20
N SER A 80 11.16 11.53 -9.00
CA SER A 80 12.04 11.05 -10.06
C SER A 80 11.27 10.23 -11.11
N LYS A 81 11.87 10.06 -12.31
CA LYS A 81 11.28 9.21 -13.35
C LYS A 81 11.05 7.76 -12.87
N ALA A 82 11.97 7.20 -12.08
CA ALA A 82 11.82 5.87 -11.51
C ALA A 82 10.64 5.81 -10.51
N PHE A 83 10.43 6.87 -9.72
CA PHE A 83 9.27 6.99 -8.84
C PHE A 83 7.95 7.01 -9.63
N GLN A 84 7.89 7.81 -10.70
CA GLN A 84 6.73 7.86 -11.59
C GLN A 84 6.42 6.49 -12.22
N GLU A 85 7.46 5.78 -12.67
CA GLU A 85 7.31 4.44 -13.26
C GLU A 85 6.74 3.43 -12.25
N ILE A 86 7.18 3.46 -10.99
CA ILE A 86 6.64 2.59 -9.93
C ILE A 86 5.18 2.93 -9.63
N ASN A 87 4.82 4.21 -9.60
CA ASN A 87 3.44 4.64 -9.40
C ASN A 87 2.53 4.17 -10.55
N LEU A 88 3.04 4.17 -11.79
CA LEU A 88 2.33 3.58 -12.94
C LEU A 88 2.10 2.07 -12.75
N VAL A 89 3.13 1.34 -12.32
CA VAL A 89 3.01 -0.09 -12.01
C VAL A 89 1.98 -0.32 -10.92
N LYS A 90 1.96 0.51 -9.88
CA LYS A 90 0.97 0.43 -8.80
C LYS A 90 -0.46 0.62 -9.32
N LEU A 91 -0.71 1.66 -10.11
CA LEU A 91 -2.03 1.91 -10.69
C LEU A 91 -2.48 0.80 -11.64
N ASP A 92 -1.58 0.25 -12.47
CA ASP A 92 -1.87 -0.89 -13.35
C ASP A 92 -2.26 -2.14 -12.54
N LEU A 93 -1.56 -2.41 -11.44
CA LEU A 93 -1.86 -3.51 -10.54
C LEU A 93 -3.19 -3.31 -9.81
N LEU A 94 -3.46 -2.11 -9.28
CA LEU A 94 -4.73 -1.77 -8.64
C LEU A 94 -5.88 -1.99 -9.63
N SER A 95 -5.76 -1.49 -10.87
CA SER A 95 -6.76 -1.71 -11.94
C SER A 95 -6.90 -3.17 -12.34
N THR A 96 -5.81 -3.93 -12.32
CA THR A 96 -5.80 -5.37 -12.65
C THR A 96 -6.54 -6.16 -11.57
N PHE A 97 -6.25 -5.91 -10.30
CA PHE A 97 -6.88 -6.62 -9.19
C PHE A 97 -8.33 -6.20 -8.96
N ALA A 98 -8.71 -4.96 -9.26
CA ALA A 98 -10.10 -4.52 -9.23
C ALA A 98 -11.01 -5.28 -10.25
N LYS A 99 -10.42 -5.82 -11.31
CA LYS A 99 -11.11 -6.62 -12.35
C LYS A 99 -11.02 -8.13 -12.14
N ASP A 100 -10.20 -8.59 -11.20
CA ASP A 100 -10.02 -10.02 -10.96
C ASP A 100 -11.25 -10.58 -10.22
N THR A 101 -12.03 -11.42 -10.91
CA THR A 101 -13.29 -11.94 -10.39
C THR A 101 -13.13 -12.86 -9.18
N ARG A 102 -11.94 -13.35 -8.89
CA ARG A 102 -11.62 -14.19 -7.72
C ARG A 102 -11.48 -13.38 -6.43
N ILE A 103 -11.26 -12.06 -6.54
CA ILE A 103 -11.02 -11.15 -5.41
C ILE A 103 -12.35 -10.50 -5.04
N GLU A 104 -12.87 -10.82 -3.86
CA GLU A 104 -14.08 -10.19 -3.32
C GLU A 104 -13.75 -8.87 -2.59
N ARG A 105 -12.62 -8.86 -1.87
CA ARG A 105 -12.09 -7.70 -1.17
C ARG A 105 -10.59 -7.60 -1.42
N CYS A 106 -10.11 -6.40 -1.59
CA CYS A 106 -8.69 -6.16 -1.85
C CYS A 106 -8.15 -5.12 -0.88
N VAL A 107 -6.96 -5.37 -0.33
CA VAL A 107 -6.27 -4.44 0.56
C VAL A 107 -4.85 -4.25 0.04
N TYR A 108 -4.52 -3.02 -0.34
CA TYR A 108 -3.17 -2.62 -0.70
C TYR A 108 -2.48 -1.95 0.48
N LEU A 109 -1.24 -2.30 0.71
CA LEU A 109 -0.36 -1.72 1.73
C LEU A 109 0.98 -1.32 1.10
N ASP A 110 1.46 -0.09 1.32
CA ASP A 110 2.83 0.26 0.98
C ASP A 110 3.84 -0.56 1.81
N GLY A 111 5.04 -0.77 1.28
CA GLY A 111 6.05 -1.63 1.93
C GLY A 111 6.64 -1.03 3.23
N ASP A 112 6.50 0.28 3.46
CA ASP A 112 7.00 1.02 4.62
C ASP A 112 5.95 1.18 5.74
N ILE A 113 5.08 0.21 5.84
CA ILE A 113 4.05 0.10 6.88
C ILE A 113 4.58 -0.75 8.04
N TYR A 114 4.18 -0.38 9.27
CA TYR A 114 4.28 -1.22 10.44
C TYR A 114 2.90 -1.58 10.97
N VAL A 115 2.64 -2.87 11.13
CA VAL A 115 1.36 -3.41 11.61
C VAL A 115 1.42 -3.57 13.14
N GLY A 116 0.54 -2.87 13.86
CA GLY A 116 0.43 -2.93 15.31
C GLY A 116 -0.30 -4.19 15.79
N GLY A 117 -1.37 -4.58 15.08
CA GLY A 117 -2.20 -5.75 15.37
C GLY A 117 -2.91 -6.26 14.11
N ASP A 118 -3.66 -7.36 14.23
CA ASP A 118 -4.51 -7.82 13.13
C ASP A 118 -5.60 -6.77 12.84
N PHE A 119 -5.55 -6.18 11.67
CA PHE A 119 -6.43 -5.08 11.28
C PHE A 119 -7.69 -5.55 10.54
N LEU A 120 -7.76 -6.80 10.08
CA LEU A 120 -8.91 -7.29 9.33
C LEU A 120 -10.23 -7.26 10.13
N PRO A 121 -10.24 -7.60 11.43
CA PRO A 121 -11.47 -7.51 12.22
C PRO A 121 -12.05 -6.08 12.33
N ASP A 122 -11.22 -5.04 12.25
CA ASP A 122 -11.68 -3.65 12.18
C ASP A 122 -12.01 -3.21 10.74
N LEU A 123 -11.18 -3.60 9.77
CA LEU A 123 -11.28 -3.13 8.39
C LEU A 123 -12.48 -3.70 7.65
N LEU A 124 -12.75 -5.01 7.80
CA LEU A 124 -13.79 -5.68 7.02
C LEU A 124 -15.21 -5.15 7.32
N PRO A 125 -15.63 -4.92 8.58
CA PRO A 125 -16.92 -4.27 8.85
C PRO A 125 -17.03 -2.87 8.23
N ARG A 126 -15.96 -2.08 8.25
CA ARG A 126 -15.94 -0.75 7.60
C ARG A 126 -16.13 -0.84 6.09
N LEU A 127 -15.56 -1.87 5.44
CA LEU A 127 -15.77 -2.11 4.02
C LEU A 127 -17.21 -2.52 3.68
N GLU A 128 -17.96 -3.09 4.62
CA GLU A 128 -19.39 -3.34 4.42
C GLU A 128 -20.21 -2.04 4.45
N GLU A 129 -19.82 -1.08 5.30
CA GLU A 129 -20.47 0.22 5.38
C GLU A 129 -20.08 1.15 4.23
N THR A 130 -18.78 1.21 3.90
CA THR A 130 -18.24 2.02 2.81
C THR A 130 -17.28 1.17 1.98
N PRO A 131 -17.67 0.76 0.77
CA PRO A 131 -16.98 -0.29 0.03
C PRO A 131 -15.66 0.15 -0.64
N LEU A 132 -15.20 1.38 -0.39
CA LEU A 132 -13.89 1.91 -0.81
C LEU A 132 -13.32 2.80 0.29
N LEU A 133 -12.17 2.39 0.85
CA LEU A 133 -11.52 3.04 1.99
C LEU A 133 -10.08 3.41 1.68
N PHE A 134 -9.65 4.54 2.23
CA PHE A 134 -8.28 5.04 2.13
C PHE A 134 -7.73 5.43 3.50
N GLN A 135 -6.42 5.46 3.65
CA GLN A 135 -5.81 6.18 4.76
C GLN A 135 -5.97 7.69 4.56
N CYS A 136 -6.19 8.43 5.65
CA CYS A 136 -6.20 9.88 5.63
C CYS A 136 -4.77 10.43 5.61
N ASP A 137 -4.46 11.34 4.68
CA ASP A 137 -3.15 11.99 4.56
C ASP A 137 -3.19 13.50 4.80
N GLU A 138 -4.21 14.00 5.46
CA GLU A 138 -4.29 15.41 5.81
C GLU A 138 -3.20 15.81 6.82
N TYR A 139 -2.78 17.07 6.72
CA TYR A 139 -1.69 17.61 7.53
C TYR A 139 -2.09 17.82 9.00
N GLU A 140 -3.34 18.20 9.26
CA GLU A 140 -3.83 18.57 10.57
C GLU A 140 -3.81 17.39 11.54
N LYS A 141 -3.53 17.67 12.82
CA LYS A 141 -3.66 16.66 13.90
C LYS A 141 -5.15 16.50 14.23
N GLY A 142 -5.60 15.27 14.37
CA GLY A 142 -6.98 14.92 14.65
C GLY A 142 -7.58 14.00 13.60
N ASP A 143 -8.84 13.63 13.75
CA ASP A 143 -9.54 12.84 12.75
C ASP A 143 -9.77 13.64 11.47
N CYS A 144 -9.77 12.93 10.36
CA CYS A 144 -10.09 13.56 9.07
C CYS A 144 -11.45 14.22 9.13
N LYS A 145 -11.50 15.49 8.69
CA LYS A 145 -12.77 16.14 8.42
C LYS A 145 -13.49 15.36 7.31
N SER A 146 -14.76 15.11 7.48
CA SER A 146 -15.57 14.51 6.40
C SER A 146 -16.14 15.63 5.50
N PRO A 147 -15.95 15.59 4.17
CA PRO A 147 -15.15 14.62 3.44
C PRO A 147 -13.64 14.90 3.51
N CYS A 148 -12.84 13.85 3.59
CA CYS A 148 -11.39 13.97 3.50
C CYS A 148 -10.99 14.47 2.10
N THR A 149 -10.09 15.43 2.05
CA THR A 149 -9.66 16.04 0.79
C THR A 149 -8.36 15.45 0.25
N ASN A 150 -7.61 14.72 1.08
CA ASN A 150 -6.33 14.12 0.72
C ASN A 150 -6.25 12.66 1.20
N MET A 151 -6.62 11.76 0.32
CA MET A 151 -6.59 10.31 0.56
C MET A 151 -5.23 9.74 0.20
N CYS A 152 -4.60 9.06 1.14
CA CYS A 152 -3.32 8.39 0.92
C CYS A 152 -3.52 7.08 0.16
N THR A 153 -2.74 6.86 -0.87
CA THR A 153 -2.72 5.62 -1.64
C THR A 153 -1.80 4.54 -1.04
N GLY A 154 -1.18 4.79 0.10
CA GLY A 154 -0.36 3.81 0.81
C GLY A 154 -1.14 2.76 1.58
N ILE A 155 -2.42 3.03 1.90
CA ILE A 155 -3.40 2.05 2.38
C ILE A 155 -4.69 2.28 1.61
N ILE A 156 -5.09 1.29 0.83
CA ILE A 156 -6.33 1.29 0.06
C ILE A 156 -7.03 -0.05 0.31
N ALA A 157 -8.32 0.01 0.63
CA ALA A 157 -9.15 -1.19 0.72
C ALA A 157 -10.44 -1.01 -0.08
N TRP A 158 -10.84 -2.03 -0.83
CA TRP A 158 -12.08 -1.97 -1.63
C TRP A 158 -12.76 -3.33 -1.77
N LYS A 159 -14.07 -3.29 -1.96
CA LYS A 159 -14.89 -4.42 -2.38
C LYS A 159 -14.92 -4.52 -3.90
N LYS A 160 -15.11 -5.69 -4.42
CA LYS A 160 -15.29 -5.95 -5.85
C LYS A 160 -16.31 -5.00 -6.48
N GLY A 161 -15.89 -4.31 -7.54
CA GLY A 161 -16.73 -3.39 -8.30
C GLY A 161 -16.96 -2.01 -7.68
N SER A 162 -16.38 -1.71 -6.52
CA SER A 162 -16.55 -0.41 -5.87
C SER A 162 -15.53 0.65 -6.29
N ASP A 163 -14.50 0.27 -7.06
CA ASP A 163 -13.44 1.19 -7.47
C ASP A 163 -13.89 2.28 -8.46
N GLY A 164 -15.07 2.11 -9.08
CA GLY A 164 -15.62 3.09 -10.02
C GLY A 164 -14.70 3.44 -11.19
N GLY A 165 -13.64 2.68 -11.41
CA GLY A 165 -12.65 2.93 -12.46
C GLY A 165 -11.57 3.95 -12.10
N ILE A 166 -11.45 4.40 -10.84
CA ILE A 166 -10.44 5.41 -10.41
C ILE A 166 -9.00 4.96 -10.63
N PHE A 167 -8.75 3.65 -10.67
CA PHE A 167 -7.43 3.09 -10.95
C PHE A 167 -7.15 2.93 -12.44
N LYS A 168 -8.14 3.11 -13.30
CA LYS A 168 -7.98 2.99 -14.75
C LYS A 168 -7.23 4.20 -15.29
N MET A 169 -6.08 3.95 -15.90
CA MET A 169 -5.35 4.97 -16.66
C MET A 169 -5.78 4.94 -18.12
N ASP A 170 -6.23 6.07 -18.64
CA ASP A 170 -6.31 6.26 -20.06
C ASP A 170 -4.91 6.54 -20.62
N LYS A 171 -4.49 5.71 -21.58
CA LYS A 171 -3.12 5.71 -22.14
C LYS A 171 -2.71 6.99 -22.90
N LYS A 172 -3.58 7.98 -23.01
CA LYS A 172 -3.38 9.19 -23.80
C LYS A 172 -3.05 10.42 -22.94
N GLY A 173 -1.85 10.49 -22.40
CA GLY A 173 -1.26 11.77 -21.98
C GLY A 173 -1.64 12.31 -20.60
N GLU A 174 -2.69 11.84 -19.95
CA GLU A 174 -3.13 12.33 -18.62
C GLU A 174 -2.07 12.10 -17.53
N TRP A 175 -1.27 11.04 -17.65
CA TRP A 175 -0.21 10.73 -16.71
C TRP A 175 0.91 11.77 -16.68
N LEU A 176 1.18 12.46 -17.78
CA LEU A 176 2.22 13.48 -17.86
C LEU A 176 1.92 14.69 -16.96
N THR A 177 0.66 14.89 -16.58
CA THR A 177 0.22 16.02 -15.76
C THR A 177 0.07 15.69 -14.26
N ALA A 178 0.06 14.39 -13.90
CA ALA A 178 -0.10 13.93 -12.52
C ALA A 178 0.94 12.83 -12.20
N PRO A 179 2.19 13.19 -11.87
CA PRO A 179 3.30 12.24 -11.70
C PRO A 179 3.21 11.36 -10.43
N GLU A 180 2.14 11.49 -9.64
CA GLU A 180 1.94 10.79 -8.37
C GLU A 180 0.62 10.03 -8.38
N ASP A 181 0.66 8.76 -7.96
CA ASP A 181 -0.50 7.89 -7.85
C ASP A 181 -1.58 8.47 -6.91
N GLN A 182 -1.17 9.05 -5.77
CA GLN A 182 -2.08 9.67 -4.81
C GLN A 182 -2.84 10.84 -5.44
N ARG A 183 -2.14 11.72 -6.14
CA ARG A 183 -2.76 12.86 -6.82
C ARG A 183 -3.70 12.39 -7.93
N TRP A 184 -3.30 11.38 -8.70
CA TRP A 184 -4.14 10.77 -9.73
C TRP A 184 -5.45 10.25 -9.13
N VAL A 185 -5.36 9.39 -8.11
CA VAL A 185 -6.52 8.76 -7.48
C VAL A 185 -7.46 9.81 -6.88
N ASN A 186 -6.92 10.80 -6.13
CA ASN A 186 -7.73 11.87 -5.55
C ASN A 186 -8.46 12.71 -6.62
N ASN A 187 -7.80 12.96 -7.77
CA ASN A 187 -8.44 13.66 -8.90
C ASN A 187 -9.57 12.82 -9.50
N LYS A 188 -9.32 11.51 -9.73
CA LYS A 188 -10.34 10.61 -10.30
C LYS A 188 -11.52 10.39 -9.36
N ILE A 189 -11.31 10.31 -8.05
CA ILE A 189 -12.42 10.25 -7.07
C ILE A 189 -13.33 11.48 -7.21
N ARG A 190 -12.76 12.67 -7.31
CA ARG A 190 -13.52 13.92 -7.49
C ARG A 190 -14.21 13.99 -8.85
N GLU A 191 -13.50 13.65 -9.93
CA GLU A 191 -14.01 13.66 -11.30
C GLU A 191 -15.19 12.70 -11.49
N LEU A 192 -15.07 11.48 -10.97
CA LEU A 192 -16.05 10.41 -11.13
C LEU A 192 -17.07 10.35 -9.99
N ALA A 193 -16.95 11.22 -8.99
CA ALA A 193 -17.79 11.27 -7.78
C ALA A 193 -17.94 9.88 -7.10
N VAL A 194 -16.83 9.11 -7.02
CA VAL A 194 -16.86 7.76 -6.45
C VAL A 194 -17.01 7.83 -4.92
N PRO A 195 -18.03 7.17 -4.34
CA PRO A 195 -18.21 7.14 -2.89
C PRO A 195 -17.05 6.43 -2.21
N CYS A 196 -16.42 7.08 -1.24
CA CYS A 196 -15.34 6.52 -0.46
C CYS A 196 -15.27 7.19 0.91
N ALA A 197 -14.53 6.57 1.85
CA ALA A 197 -14.25 7.15 3.16
C ALA A 197 -12.79 6.96 3.55
N THR A 198 -12.37 7.65 4.61
CA THR A 198 -11.06 7.46 5.19
C THR A 198 -11.12 6.64 6.47
N LEU A 199 -10.07 5.85 6.67
CA LEU A 199 -9.84 5.11 7.91
C LEU A 199 -9.53 6.07 9.06
N PRO A 200 -9.95 5.76 10.30
CA PRO A 200 -9.70 6.61 11.46
C PRO A 200 -8.21 6.73 11.76
N ARG A 201 -7.71 7.94 11.90
CA ARG A 201 -6.28 8.23 12.09
C ARG A 201 -5.71 7.72 13.40
N THR A 202 -6.54 7.49 14.39
CA THR A 202 -6.15 6.88 15.67
C THR A 202 -5.71 5.42 15.49
N LEU A 203 -6.39 4.69 14.60
CA LEU A 203 -6.09 3.29 14.29
C LEU A 203 -5.16 3.12 13.06
N TYR A 204 -5.21 4.06 12.12
CA TYR A 204 -4.43 4.05 10.87
C TYR A 204 -3.62 5.34 10.70
N PRO A 205 -2.71 5.65 11.65
CA PRO A 205 -1.93 6.88 11.59
C PRO A 205 -1.00 6.92 10.38
N ASN A 206 -0.84 8.13 9.82
CA ASN A 206 0.16 8.42 8.79
C ASN A 206 1.50 8.81 9.43
N GLY A 207 2.54 9.02 8.61
CA GLY A 207 3.91 9.32 9.05
C GLY A 207 4.05 10.60 9.88
N ARG A 208 3.11 11.53 9.80
CA ARG A 208 3.06 12.73 10.64
C ARG A 208 2.83 12.41 12.12
N LEU A 209 2.11 11.34 12.38
CA LEU A 209 1.81 10.87 13.74
C LEU A 209 2.84 9.84 14.24
N SER A 210 3.85 9.53 13.45
CA SER A 210 4.85 8.50 13.77
C SER A 210 5.75 8.79 14.98
N ASP A 211 5.79 10.03 15.46
CA ASP A 211 6.52 10.36 16.70
C ASP A 211 5.83 9.87 17.97
N GLN A 212 4.52 9.90 17.98
CA GLN A 212 3.67 9.52 19.11
C GLN A 212 2.37 8.90 18.57
N PRO A 213 2.44 7.68 17.97
CA PRO A 213 1.24 7.00 17.52
C PRO A 213 0.37 6.62 18.73
N SER A 214 -0.94 6.50 18.51
CA SER A 214 -1.82 5.90 19.52
C SER A 214 -1.29 4.52 19.94
N PRO A 215 -1.36 4.11 21.20
CA PRO A 215 -0.91 2.78 21.62
C PRO A 215 -1.68 1.65 20.92
N ASP A 216 -2.91 1.90 20.52
CA ASP A 216 -3.84 0.91 19.94
C ASP A 216 -3.89 0.98 18.41
N PHE A 217 -2.90 1.62 17.74
CA PHE A 217 -2.92 1.68 16.30
C PHE A 217 -2.82 0.28 15.66
N LEU A 218 -3.54 0.09 14.56
CA LEU A 218 -3.53 -1.15 13.79
C LEU A 218 -2.49 -1.12 12.66
N ILE A 219 -2.38 0.00 11.96
CA ILE A 219 -1.39 0.20 10.89
C ILE A 219 -0.80 1.60 10.99
N LEU A 220 0.52 1.70 11.16
CA LEU A 220 1.26 2.95 11.03
C LEU A 220 1.99 2.99 9.69
N HIS A 221 1.71 3.98 8.87
CA HIS A 221 2.37 4.20 7.59
C HIS A 221 3.47 5.26 7.74
N TYR A 222 4.71 4.92 7.38
CA TYR A 222 5.86 5.82 7.48
C TYR A 222 6.03 6.74 6.25
N ASN A 223 4.92 7.14 5.58
CA ASN A 223 4.94 8.22 4.61
C ASN A 223 5.40 9.54 5.25
N TRP A 224 5.54 10.63 4.50
CA TRP A 224 6.13 11.90 4.95
C TRP A 224 7.61 11.85 5.35
N LEU A 225 8.18 10.67 5.53
CA LEU A 225 9.60 10.46 5.79
C LEU A 225 10.26 9.92 4.53
N VAL A 226 11.36 10.51 4.10
CA VAL A 226 12.06 10.17 2.85
C VAL A 226 13.44 9.62 3.14
N GLY A 227 13.85 8.59 2.40
CA GLY A 227 15.20 8.03 2.47
C GLY A 227 15.59 7.54 3.86
N PRO A 228 16.82 7.82 4.33
CA PRO A 228 17.35 7.32 5.61
C PRO A 228 16.53 7.73 6.84
N SER A 229 15.86 8.88 6.80
CA SER A 229 15.06 9.37 7.93
C SER A 229 13.91 8.43 8.30
N LYS A 230 13.35 7.72 7.32
CA LYS A 230 12.33 6.68 7.52
C LYS A 230 12.86 5.54 8.38
N LEU A 231 14.01 4.98 8.00
CA LEU A 231 14.65 3.90 8.76
C LEU A 231 15.02 4.34 10.18
N VAL A 232 15.60 5.54 10.33
CA VAL A 232 15.95 6.10 11.64
C VAL A 232 14.70 6.19 12.53
N ARG A 233 13.57 6.66 12.00
CA ARG A 233 12.32 6.75 12.74
C ARG A 233 11.77 5.37 13.11
N MET A 234 11.77 4.41 12.19
CA MET A 234 11.34 3.04 12.48
C MET A 234 12.20 2.39 13.56
N LYS A 235 13.53 2.58 13.54
CA LYS A 235 14.45 2.09 14.60
C LYS A 235 14.17 2.77 15.94
N LYS A 236 14.00 4.10 15.97
CA LYS A 236 13.65 4.85 17.19
C LYS A 236 12.37 4.31 17.83
N ASN A 237 11.37 3.99 17.03
CA ASN A 237 10.08 3.46 17.48
C ASN A 237 10.11 1.95 17.80
N LYS A 238 11.26 1.27 17.63
CA LYS A 238 11.39 -0.19 17.73
C LYS A 238 10.50 -0.96 16.74
N HIS A 239 10.20 -0.36 15.60
CA HIS A 239 9.41 -0.92 14.51
C HIS A 239 10.26 -1.51 13.38
N TRP A 240 11.58 -1.50 13.54
CA TRP A 240 12.52 -2.16 12.64
C TRP A 240 13.03 -3.44 13.27
N LEU A 241 12.65 -4.59 12.69
CA LEU A 241 12.90 -5.92 13.23
C LEU A 241 14.13 -6.60 12.60
N LEU A 242 14.68 -6.01 11.55
CA LEU A 242 15.82 -6.60 10.87
C LEU A 242 17.13 -6.23 11.57
N PRO A 243 18.15 -7.12 11.55
CA PRO A 243 19.41 -6.94 12.32
C PRO A 243 20.34 -5.84 11.77
N TYR A 244 20.03 -5.20 10.64
CA TYR A 244 20.88 -4.20 9.96
C TYR A 244 20.14 -2.90 9.65
#